data_90d8e4d15bcb915830803f5c18de9947
#
_entry.id   90d8e4d15bcb915830803f5c18de9947
#
_cell.length_a   1.000
_cell.length_b   1.000
_cell.length_c   1.000
_cell.angle_alpha   90.00
_cell.angle_beta   90.00
_cell.angle_gamma   90.00
#
_symmetry.space_group_name_H-M   'P 1'
#
loop_
_entity.id
_entity.type
_entity.pdbx_description
1 polymer ?
#
loop_
_entity_poly.entity_id
_entity_poly.type
_entity_poly.pdbx_seq_one_letter_code
_entity_poly.pdbx_strand_id
1 'polypeptide(L)'
;MLYIGIDLGTSAVKLLLMDSEGNIRNIVSREYPLYFPHPGWSEQKPEDWYEQTMEGIRELLKDADKSQVAGISFGGQMHGLVILDEKDQVIRPAILWNDGRTTEECDYLNNVIGKEKLSEYTANTVSYTHLRAHE
;
A
#
# COMPACT_ATOMS: atom_id res chain seq x y z
N MET A 1 13.52 15.30 19.62
CA MET A 1 13.42 14.79 18.24
C MET A 1 12.05 14.20 18.03
N LEU A 2 11.51 14.33 16.82
CA LEU A 2 10.21 13.81 16.43
C LEU A 2 10.36 12.78 15.30
N TYR A 3 9.47 11.80 15.26
CA TYR A 3 9.44 10.75 14.24
C TYR A 3 8.02 10.64 13.69
N ILE A 4 7.91 10.40 12.38
CA ILE A 4 6.64 10.20 11.70
C ILE A 4 6.52 8.74 11.29
N GLY A 5 5.45 8.06 11.74
CA GLY A 5 5.03 6.77 11.24
C GLY A 5 3.86 6.96 10.27
N ILE A 6 3.90 6.29 9.13
CA ILE A 6 2.86 6.33 8.10
C ILE A 6 2.41 4.90 7.81
N ASP A 7 1.12 4.63 7.98
CA ASP A 7 0.48 3.35 7.62
C ASP A 7 -0.47 3.57 6.46
N LEU A 8 -0.08 3.09 5.28
CA LEU A 8 -0.86 3.19 4.05
C LEU A 8 -1.83 1.99 3.96
N GLY A 9 -2.97 2.10 4.63
CA GLY A 9 -3.98 1.05 4.66
C GLY A 9 -4.82 0.97 3.37
N THR A 10 -5.79 0.06 3.34
CA THR A 10 -6.65 -0.14 2.16
C THR A 10 -7.66 1.00 1.97
N SER A 11 -8.22 1.56 3.04
CA SER A 11 -9.26 2.59 2.97
C SER A 11 -8.81 3.98 3.44
N ALA A 12 -7.67 4.05 4.12
CA ALA A 12 -7.15 5.29 4.68
C ALA A 12 -5.64 5.20 4.92
N VAL A 13 -4.96 6.34 4.87
CA VAL A 13 -3.64 6.49 5.47
C VAL A 13 -3.76 6.98 6.91
N LYS A 14 -3.02 6.35 7.81
CA LYS A 14 -2.87 6.81 9.19
C LYS A 14 -1.47 7.32 9.43
N LEU A 15 -1.36 8.46 10.06
CA LEU A 15 -0.09 9.10 10.36
C LEU A 15 0.02 9.32 11.87
N LEU A 16 1.19 9.05 12.39
CA LEU A 16 1.52 9.17 13.80
C LEU A 16 2.74 10.08 13.95
N LEU A 17 2.66 11.05 14.85
CA LEU A 17 3.81 11.82 15.32
C LEU A 17 4.19 11.35 16.73
N MET A 18 5.43 10.96 16.92
CA MET A 18 5.95 10.42 18.18
C MET A 18 7.27 11.14 18.54
N ASP A 19 7.51 11.34 19.84
CA ASP A 19 8.79 11.84 20.31
C ASP A 19 9.81 10.70 20.58
N SER A 20 11.05 11.08 20.92
CA SER A 20 12.13 10.13 21.21
C SER A 20 11.92 9.27 22.46
N GLU A 21 10.95 9.61 23.29
CA GLU A 21 10.59 8.85 24.50
C GLU A 21 9.45 7.87 24.25
N GLY A 22 8.89 7.85 23.02
CA GLY A 22 7.79 6.98 22.63
C GLY A 22 6.41 7.57 22.90
N ASN A 23 6.32 8.85 23.30
CA ASN A 23 5.03 9.48 23.53
C ASN A 23 4.39 9.93 22.20
N ILE A 24 3.14 9.56 22.00
CA ILE A 24 2.35 9.98 20.85
C ILE A 24 1.98 11.46 21.03
N ARG A 25 2.36 12.29 20.05
CA ARG A 25 2.11 13.74 20.06
C ARG A 25 0.89 14.11 19.23
N ASN A 26 0.65 13.40 18.14
CA ASN A 26 -0.50 13.62 17.27
C ASN A 26 -0.80 12.38 16.41
N ILE A 27 -2.05 12.21 16.01
CA ILE A 27 -2.49 11.16 15.05
C ILE A 27 -3.45 11.82 14.07
N VAL A 28 -3.26 11.52 12.78
CA VAL A 28 -4.14 11.96 11.68
C VAL A 28 -4.53 10.72 10.86
N SER A 29 -5.78 10.66 10.42
CA SER A 29 -6.28 9.65 9.49
C SER A 29 -6.97 10.34 8.32
N ARG A 30 -6.65 9.92 7.09
CA ARG A 30 -7.24 10.48 5.88
C ARG A 30 -7.67 9.35 4.96
N GLU A 31 -8.94 9.41 4.56
CA GLU A 31 -9.54 8.42 3.69
C GLU A 31 -9.24 8.71 2.22
N TYR A 32 -9.25 7.67 1.40
CA TYR A 32 -9.21 7.74 -0.04
C TYR A 32 -10.17 6.73 -0.67
N PRO A 33 -10.68 6.98 -1.90
CA PRO A 33 -11.69 6.14 -2.50
C PRO A 33 -11.15 4.76 -2.90
N LEU A 34 -12.03 3.76 -2.81
CA LEU A 34 -11.89 2.47 -3.48
C LEU A 34 -12.77 2.47 -4.73
N TYR A 35 -12.26 1.91 -5.82
CA TYR A 35 -12.96 1.79 -7.09
C TYR A 35 -13.25 0.32 -7.39
N PHE A 36 -14.48 0.03 -7.80
CA PHE A 36 -14.95 -1.31 -8.16
C PHE A 36 -15.51 -1.27 -9.59
N PRO A 37 -14.66 -1.14 -10.63
CA PRO A 37 -15.11 -0.93 -12.01
C PRO A 37 -15.88 -2.12 -12.59
N HIS A 38 -15.65 -3.31 -12.08
CA HIS A 38 -16.35 -4.54 -12.42
C HIS A 38 -16.59 -5.41 -11.17
N PRO A 39 -17.56 -6.35 -11.21
CA PRO A 39 -17.74 -7.30 -10.12
C PRO A 39 -16.44 -8.05 -9.81
N GLY A 40 -16.05 -8.06 -8.54
CA GLY A 40 -14.83 -8.72 -8.08
C GLY A 40 -13.52 -7.97 -8.33
N TRP A 41 -13.55 -6.80 -8.99
CA TRP A 41 -12.38 -5.95 -9.17
C TRP A 41 -12.26 -4.95 -8.02
N SER A 42 -11.03 -4.63 -7.64
CA SER A 42 -10.74 -3.64 -6.61
C SER A 42 -9.51 -2.84 -7.00
N GLU A 43 -9.68 -1.54 -7.18
CA GLU A 43 -8.65 -0.63 -7.67
C GLU A 43 -8.54 0.63 -6.82
N GLN A 44 -7.36 1.23 -6.84
CA GLN A 44 -7.10 2.57 -6.27
C GLN A 44 -6.15 3.36 -7.16
N LYS A 45 -6.23 4.69 -7.06
CA LYS A 45 -5.27 5.59 -7.72
C LYS A 45 -4.07 5.81 -6.79
N PRO A 46 -2.84 5.50 -7.19
CA PRO A 46 -1.65 5.78 -6.38
C PRO A 46 -1.48 7.27 -6.05
N GLU A 47 -2.00 8.16 -6.91
CA GLU A 47 -2.02 9.60 -6.69
C GLU A 47 -2.82 9.97 -5.43
N ASP A 48 -3.97 9.32 -5.20
CA ASP A 48 -4.78 9.55 -4.00
C ASP A 48 -4.00 9.20 -2.72
N TRP A 49 -3.21 8.12 -2.75
CA TRP A 49 -2.35 7.75 -1.62
C TRP A 49 -1.32 8.83 -1.31
N TYR A 50 -0.65 9.33 -2.37
CA TYR A 50 0.36 10.37 -2.22
C TYR A 50 -0.26 11.68 -1.72
N GLU A 51 -1.34 12.15 -2.34
CA GLU A 51 -2.02 13.39 -1.97
C GLU A 51 -2.49 13.36 -0.53
N GLN A 52 -3.21 12.29 -0.13
CA GLN A 52 -3.72 12.17 1.23
C GLN A 52 -2.60 12.01 2.26
N THR A 53 -1.49 11.37 1.91
CA THR A 53 -0.31 11.29 2.77
C THR A 53 0.31 12.68 2.96
N MET A 54 0.50 13.45 1.90
CA MET A 54 1.09 14.79 1.99
C MET A 54 0.21 15.76 2.77
N GLU A 55 -1.12 15.72 2.56
CA GLU A 55 -2.06 16.50 3.35
C GLU A 55 -2.06 16.06 4.83
N GLY A 56 -2.02 14.75 5.07
CA GLY A 56 -1.91 14.21 6.42
C GLY A 56 -0.64 14.65 7.15
N ILE A 57 0.50 14.70 6.47
CA ILE A 57 1.76 15.22 7.05
C ILE A 57 1.63 16.71 7.39
N ARG A 58 1.01 17.52 6.52
CA ARG A 58 0.79 18.96 6.80
C ARG A 58 -0.08 19.16 8.04
N GLU A 59 -1.14 18.39 8.16
CA GLU A 59 -2.05 18.42 9.31
C GLU A 59 -1.34 17.91 10.57
N LEU A 60 -0.61 16.80 10.48
CA LEU A 60 0.13 16.18 11.58
C LEU A 60 1.13 17.16 12.24
N LEU A 61 1.78 17.96 11.40
CA LEU A 61 2.84 18.90 11.81
C LEU A 61 2.37 20.33 12.01
N LYS A 62 1.05 20.59 12.00
CA LYS A 62 0.50 21.95 12.07
C LYS A 62 1.00 22.72 13.29
N ASP A 63 1.04 22.07 14.46
CA ASP A 63 1.42 22.66 15.74
C ASP A 63 2.81 22.15 16.23
N ALA A 64 3.59 21.51 15.36
CA ALA A 64 4.89 20.95 15.69
C ALA A 64 6.03 21.73 15.02
N ASP A 65 7.18 21.74 15.68
CA ASP A 65 8.40 22.26 15.10
C ASP A 65 8.96 21.24 14.06
N LYS A 66 8.77 21.54 12.79
CA LYS A 66 9.17 20.69 11.66
C LYS A 66 10.68 20.43 11.62
N SER A 67 11.49 21.33 12.17
CA SER A 67 12.96 21.18 12.22
C SER A 67 13.40 20.05 13.15
N GLN A 68 12.52 19.61 14.06
CA GLN A 68 12.76 18.50 14.97
C GLN A 68 12.42 17.12 14.42
N VAL A 69 11.85 17.05 13.20
CA VAL A 69 11.55 15.76 12.57
C VAL A 69 12.85 15.10 12.11
N ALA A 70 13.20 14.00 12.78
CA ALA A 70 14.46 13.27 12.58
C ALA A 70 14.31 12.08 11.61
N GLY A 71 13.11 11.61 11.38
CA GLY A 71 12.89 10.47 10.48
C GLY A 71 11.43 10.19 10.19
N ILE A 72 11.21 9.49 9.07
CA ILE A 72 9.91 9.02 8.60
C ILE A 72 10.03 7.53 8.31
N SER A 73 9.04 6.74 8.70
CA SER A 73 8.94 5.31 8.39
C SER A 73 7.56 4.99 7.82
N PHE A 74 7.52 3.98 6.95
CA PHE A 74 6.32 3.57 6.26
C PHE A 74 5.98 2.11 6.57
N GLY A 75 4.71 1.86 6.80
CA GLY A 75 4.05 0.57 6.71
C GLY A 75 2.87 0.69 5.75
N GLY A 76 2.21 -0.40 5.43
CA GLY A 76 1.00 -0.32 4.63
C GLY A 76 0.53 -1.64 4.05
N GLN A 77 -0.54 -1.59 3.27
CA GLN A 77 -1.07 -2.74 2.56
C GLN A 77 -0.02 -3.31 1.59
N MET A 78 0.00 -4.63 1.51
CA MET A 78 0.92 -5.37 0.65
C MET A 78 0.18 -5.98 -0.54
N HIS A 79 0.94 -6.51 -1.49
CA HIS A 79 0.42 -7.31 -2.60
C HIS A 79 -0.43 -6.54 -3.63
N GLY A 80 -0.45 -5.22 -3.60
CA GLY A 80 -1.03 -4.41 -4.67
C GLY A 80 -0.06 -4.31 -5.86
N LEU A 81 -0.61 -4.28 -7.08
CA LEU A 81 0.16 -4.08 -8.31
C LEU A 81 0.07 -2.62 -8.74
N VAL A 82 1.19 -1.92 -8.71
CA VAL A 82 1.35 -0.57 -9.29
C VAL A 82 2.29 -0.66 -10.49
N ILE A 83 1.88 -0.10 -11.63
CA ILE A 83 2.67 -0.13 -12.86
C ILE A 83 2.99 1.32 -13.26
N LEU A 84 4.28 1.57 -13.47
CA LEU A 84 4.81 2.86 -13.90
C LEU A 84 5.38 2.75 -15.32
N ASP A 85 5.41 3.88 -16.02
CA ASP A 85 6.14 4.00 -17.28
C ASP A 85 7.63 4.36 -17.06
N GLU A 86 8.37 4.52 -18.14
CA GLU A 86 9.79 4.89 -18.13
C GLU A 86 10.10 6.28 -17.51
N LYS A 87 9.04 7.07 -17.23
CA LYS A 87 9.11 8.40 -16.60
C LYS A 87 8.53 8.40 -15.19
N ASP A 88 8.37 7.23 -14.60
CA ASP A 88 7.76 7.02 -13.28
C ASP A 88 6.30 7.52 -13.18
N GLN A 89 5.58 7.59 -14.32
CA GLN A 89 4.18 7.96 -14.32
C GLN A 89 3.29 6.71 -14.18
N VAL A 90 2.24 6.82 -13.38
CA VAL A 90 1.27 5.74 -13.19
C VAL A 90 0.54 5.45 -14.50
N ILE A 91 0.66 4.21 -15.01
CA ILE A 91 0.03 3.79 -16.27
C ILE A 91 -1.46 3.56 -16.09
N ARG A 92 -1.88 3.05 -14.93
CA ARG A 92 -3.25 2.69 -14.61
C ARG A 92 -3.48 2.65 -13.10
N PRO A 93 -4.75 2.66 -12.63
CA PRO A 93 -5.04 2.42 -11.22
C PRO A 93 -4.39 1.13 -10.72
N ALA A 94 -3.92 1.16 -9.47
CA ALA A 94 -3.36 0.00 -8.80
C ALA A 94 -4.42 -1.09 -8.64
N ILE A 95 -4.05 -2.34 -8.93
CA ILE A 95 -4.87 -3.52 -8.63
C ILE A 95 -4.57 -3.93 -7.21
N LEU A 96 -5.60 -3.97 -6.35
CA LEU A 96 -5.42 -4.23 -4.94
C LEU A 96 -5.32 -5.73 -4.62
N TRP A 97 -4.87 -6.03 -3.40
CA TRP A 97 -4.67 -7.39 -2.89
C TRP A 97 -5.95 -8.23 -2.84
N ASN A 98 -7.12 -7.59 -2.74
CA ASN A 98 -8.44 -8.22 -2.69
C ASN A 98 -9.16 -8.24 -4.05
N ASP A 99 -8.45 -7.99 -5.14
CA ASP A 99 -8.97 -8.06 -6.51
C ASP A 99 -9.08 -9.51 -6.99
N GLY A 100 -10.18 -9.87 -7.63
CA GLY A 100 -10.50 -11.23 -8.08
C GLY A 100 -10.27 -11.52 -9.56
N ARG A 101 -9.71 -10.56 -10.33
CA ARG A 101 -9.61 -10.69 -11.81
C ARG A 101 -8.70 -11.79 -12.31
N THR A 102 -7.73 -12.25 -11.49
CA THR A 102 -6.72 -13.24 -11.86
C THR A 102 -7.01 -14.64 -11.32
N THR A 103 -8.28 -14.96 -11.04
CA THR A 103 -8.65 -16.26 -10.48
C THR A 103 -8.26 -17.42 -11.40
N GLU A 104 -8.47 -17.27 -12.72
CA GLU A 104 -8.15 -18.31 -13.71
C GLU A 104 -6.63 -18.58 -13.78
N GLU A 105 -5.81 -17.52 -13.73
CA GLU A 105 -4.36 -17.62 -13.72
C GLU A 105 -3.86 -18.28 -12.42
N CYS A 106 -4.48 -17.97 -11.29
CA CYS A 106 -4.18 -18.61 -10.01
C CYS A 106 -4.52 -20.11 -10.04
N ASP A 107 -5.66 -20.47 -10.59
CA ASP A 107 -6.06 -21.86 -10.76
C ASP A 107 -5.11 -22.63 -11.69
N TYR A 108 -4.72 -22.02 -12.81
CA TYR A 108 -3.72 -22.58 -13.72
C TYR A 108 -2.38 -22.85 -12.99
N LEU A 109 -1.87 -21.86 -12.27
CA LEU A 109 -0.60 -22.00 -11.56
C LEU A 109 -0.67 -23.07 -10.47
N ASN A 110 -1.73 -23.10 -9.69
CA ASN A 110 -1.90 -24.06 -8.60
C ASN A 110 -2.06 -25.50 -9.12
N ASN A 111 -2.75 -25.69 -10.27
CA ASN A 111 -3.10 -27.01 -10.78
C ASN A 111 -2.06 -27.54 -11.79
N VAL A 112 -1.41 -26.68 -12.56
CA VAL A 112 -0.45 -27.07 -13.61
C VAL A 112 1.00 -27.05 -13.10
N ILE A 113 1.41 -25.97 -12.45
CA ILE A 113 2.76 -25.87 -11.85
C ILE A 113 2.82 -26.61 -10.52
N GLY A 114 1.76 -26.51 -9.72
CA GLY A 114 1.62 -27.14 -8.42
C GLY A 114 2.11 -26.25 -7.27
N LYS A 115 1.38 -26.32 -6.15
CA LYS A 115 1.63 -25.46 -4.98
C LYS A 115 3.00 -25.63 -4.36
N GLU A 116 3.55 -26.84 -4.35
CA GLU A 116 4.88 -27.13 -3.80
C GLU A 116 5.96 -26.39 -4.58
N LYS A 117 5.91 -26.51 -5.92
CA LYS A 117 6.88 -25.87 -6.80
C LYS A 117 6.76 -24.33 -6.78
N LEU A 118 5.54 -23.82 -6.69
CA LEU A 118 5.31 -22.38 -6.52
C LEU A 118 5.87 -21.87 -5.20
N SER A 119 5.65 -22.59 -4.09
CA SER A 119 6.23 -22.26 -2.80
C SER A 119 7.76 -22.29 -2.80
N GLU A 120 8.37 -23.26 -3.50
CA GLU A 120 9.82 -23.35 -3.65
C GLU A 120 10.40 -22.13 -4.38
N TYR A 121 9.74 -21.67 -5.46
CA TYR A 121 10.23 -20.55 -6.27
C TYR A 121 9.93 -19.17 -5.67
N THR A 122 8.80 -19.02 -4.99
CA THR A 122 8.31 -17.71 -4.55
C THR A 122 8.35 -17.52 -3.04
N ALA A 123 8.68 -18.57 -2.28
CA ALA A 123 8.56 -18.62 -0.82
C ALA A 123 7.15 -18.24 -0.32
N ASN A 124 6.14 -18.36 -1.18
CA ASN A 124 4.77 -17.96 -0.89
C ASN A 124 3.76 -18.94 -1.49
N THR A 125 2.63 -19.13 -0.82
CA THR A 125 1.49 -19.87 -1.38
C THR A 125 0.61 -18.91 -2.17
N VAL A 126 0.25 -19.28 -3.41
CA VAL A 126 -0.72 -18.51 -4.20
C VAL A 126 -2.12 -18.81 -3.64
N SER A 127 -2.51 -18.06 -2.63
CA SER A 127 -3.85 -18.12 -2.04
C SER A 127 -4.71 -16.91 -2.40
N TYR A 128 -4.13 -15.90 -3.05
CA TYR A 128 -4.79 -14.65 -3.45
C TYR A 128 -4.49 -14.30 -4.90
N THR A 129 -5.35 -13.51 -5.46
CA THR A 129 -5.59 -13.24 -6.87
C THR A 129 -4.55 -12.39 -7.59
N HIS A 130 -3.40 -12.11 -6.99
CA HIS A 130 -2.34 -11.36 -7.69
C HIS A 130 -1.02 -12.08 -7.57
N LEU A 131 -0.41 -12.27 -8.72
CA LEU A 131 0.96 -12.69 -8.83
C LEU A 131 1.84 -11.48 -8.61
N ARG A 132 2.73 -11.54 -7.63
CA ARG A 132 3.87 -10.66 -7.64
C ARG A 132 4.75 -11.04 -8.82
N ALA A 133 4.96 -10.11 -9.75
CA ALA A 133 6.13 -10.17 -10.59
C ALA A 133 7.33 -9.97 -9.65
N HIS A 134 8.10 -11.01 -9.40
CA HIS A 134 9.45 -10.86 -8.87
C HIS A 134 10.33 -10.60 -10.07
N GLU A 135 10.82 -9.38 -10.18
CA GLU A 135 12.03 -9.10 -10.91
C GLU A 135 13.23 -9.59 -10.12
#